data_5b7ef180a692566a9b52d684ef3a6f50
#
_entry.id   5b7ef180a692566a9b52d684ef3a6f50
#
_cell.length_a   1.000
_cell.length_b   1.000
_cell.length_c   1.000
_cell.angle_alpha   90.00
_cell.angle_beta   90.00
_cell.angle_gamma   90.00
#
_symmetry.space_group_name_H-M   'P 1'
#
loop_
_entity.id
_entity.type
_entity.pdbx_description
1 polymer ?
#
loop_
_entity_poly.entity_id
_entity_poly.type
_entity_poly.pdbx_seq_one_letter_code
_entity_poly.pdbx_strand_id
1 'polypeptide(L)'
;MNYEPLAKLYYKDKSVYTKIYNERFNNEFSYHLPFEISGNKAFFIIDYQISRKIEEIYYISRQLDDILNQLPPIVFKYYINKNLIDEIMLTNDIEGVYSTRKEISQII
;
A
#
# COMPACT_ATOMS: atom_id res chain seq x y z
N MET A 1 7.02 -11.84 -14.74
CA MET A 1 7.77 -11.02 -15.71
C MET A 1 8.48 -9.91 -14.96
N ASN A 2 9.81 -9.84 -15.06
CA ASN A 2 10.57 -8.80 -14.40
C ASN A 2 10.77 -7.62 -15.36
N TYR A 3 10.13 -6.49 -15.05
CA TYR A 3 10.34 -5.26 -15.79
C TYR A 3 11.53 -4.50 -15.22
N GLU A 4 12.45 -4.08 -16.08
CA GLU A 4 13.51 -3.18 -15.65
C GLU A 4 12.91 -1.86 -15.17
N PRO A 5 13.35 -1.31 -14.00
CA PRO A 5 12.80 -0.06 -13.51
C PRO A 5 12.95 1.08 -14.51
N LEU A 6 11.89 1.87 -14.70
CA LEU A 6 11.89 3.01 -15.63
C LEU A 6 12.96 4.05 -15.26
N ALA A 7 13.26 4.22 -13.98
CA ALA A 7 14.32 5.12 -13.54
C ALA A 7 15.69 4.74 -14.10
N LYS A 8 16.00 3.45 -14.16
CA LYS A 8 17.25 2.97 -14.78
C LYS A 8 17.28 3.25 -16.27
N LEU A 9 16.17 3.02 -16.96
CA LEU A 9 16.06 3.28 -18.40
C LEU A 9 16.21 4.75 -18.72
N TYR A 10 15.64 5.63 -17.89
CA TYR A 10 15.74 7.07 -18.05
C TYR A 10 17.18 7.58 -18.08
N TYR A 11 18.01 7.07 -17.16
CA TYR A 11 19.42 7.45 -17.09
C TYR A 11 20.29 6.76 -18.14
N LYS A 12 19.85 5.65 -18.68
CA LYS A 12 20.60 4.85 -19.65
C LYS A 12 20.42 5.36 -21.08
N ASP A 13 19.17 5.57 -21.50
CA ASP A 13 18.81 6.08 -22.83
C ASP A 13 17.39 6.63 -22.80
N LYS A 14 17.25 7.95 -22.99
CA LYS A 14 15.95 8.63 -22.95
C LYS A 14 15.01 8.23 -24.07
N SER A 15 15.51 7.88 -25.24
CA SER A 15 14.67 7.44 -26.36
C SER A 15 14.05 6.08 -26.08
N VAL A 16 14.84 5.16 -25.55
CA VAL A 16 14.39 3.83 -25.12
C VAL A 16 13.38 3.97 -23.96
N TYR A 17 13.68 4.84 -22.99
CA TYR A 17 12.77 5.14 -21.88
C TYR A 17 11.37 5.55 -22.38
N THR A 18 11.29 6.51 -23.28
CA THR A 18 10.01 7.00 -23.80
C THR A 18 9.22 5.91 -24.50
N LYS A 19 9.90 5.10 -25.31
CA LYS A 19 9.27 3.98 -26.00
C LYS A 19 8.70 2.95 -25.01
N ILE A 20 9.50 2.52 -24.04
CA ILE A 20 9.12 1.51 -23.07
C ILE A 20 8.04 2.05 -22.13
N TYR A 21 8.13 3.32 -21.72
CA TYR A 21 7.07 3.96 -20.93
C TYR A 21 5.73 3.87 -21.66
N ASN A 22 5.67 4.24 -22.93
CA ASN A 22 4.44 4.20 -23.71
C ASN A 22 3.92 2.79 -23.93
N GLU A 23 4.80 1.83 -24.17
CA GLU A 23 4.42 0.42 -24.31
C GLU A 23 3.78 -0.11 -23.02
N ARG A 24 4.40 0.18 -21.88
CA ARG A 24 3.88 -0.25 -20.58
C ARG A 24 2.60 0.49 -20.20
N PHE A 25 2.53 1.79 -20.44
CA PHE A 25 1.36 2.59 -20.17
C PHE A 25 0.13 2.11 -20.94
N ASN A 26 0.30 1.71 -22.19
CA ASN A 26 -0.78 1.23 -23.06
C ASN A 26 -1.00 -0.29 -22.98
N ASN A 27 -0.30 -0.99 -22.09
CA ASN A 27 -0.52 -2.41 -21.88
C ASN A 27 -1.93 -2.66 -21.33
N GLU A 28 -2.59 -3.73 -21.77
CA GLU A 28 -3.96 -4.06 -21.33
C GLU A 28 -4.07 -4.33 -19.82
N PHE A 29 -2.97 -4.72 -19.17
CA PHE A 29 -2.91 -4.95 -17.72
C PHE A 29 -2.40 -3.74 -16.95
N SER A 30 -2.27 -2.60 -17.60
CA SER A 30 -1.84 -1.36 -16.96
C SER A 30 -3.00 -0.70 -16.22
N TYR A 31 -2.78 -0.41 -14.94
CA TYR A 31 -3.71 0.38 -14.12
C TYR A 31 -3.18 1.80 -13.98
N HIS A 32 -3.95 2.77 -14.45
CA HIS A 32 -3.58 4.18 -14.42
C HIS A 32 -4.04 4.81 -13.10
N LEU A 33 -3.09 5.41 -12.40
CA LEU A 33 -3.38 6.12 -11.15
C LEU A 33 -3.95 7.51 -11.43
N PRO A 34 -4.76 8.06 -10.52
CA PRO A 34 -5.43 9.35 -10.74
C PRO A 34 -4.52 10.56 -10.44
N PHE A 35 -3.22 10.44 -10.65
CA PHE A 35 -2.27 11.54 -10.42
C PHE A 35 -1.07 11.44 -11.37
N GLU A 36 -0.33 12.55 -11.44
CA GLU A 36 0.88 12.68 -12.25
C GLU A 36 2.10 12.93 -11.37
N ILE A 37 3.26 12.42 -11.81
CA ILE A 37 4.55 12.70 -11.18
C ILE A 37 5.43 13.38 -12.22
N SER A 38 5.84 14.61 -11.97
CA SER A 38 6.65 15.41 -12.90
C SER A 38 6.05 15.50 -14.31
N GLY A 39 4.73 15.65 -14.39
CA GLY A 39 3.98 15.77 -15.67
C GLY A 39 3.71 14.44 -16.39
N ASN A 40 4.12 13.32 -15.81
CA ASN A 40 3.88 11.99 -16.36
C ASN A 40 2.84 11.25 -15.54
N LYS A 41 1.86 10.64 -16.19
CA LYS A 41 0.85 9.84 -15.50
C LYS A 41 1.49 8.62 -14.82
N ALA A 42 1.15 8.44 -13.56
CA ALA A 42 1.58 7.28 -12.79
C ALA A 42 0.72 6.06 -13.14
N PHE A 43 1.33 4.90 -13.24
CA PHE A 43 0.66 3.64 -13.54
C PHE A 43 1.47 2.47 -13.00
N PHE A 44 0.83 1.31 -12.92
CA PHE A 44 1.52 0.05 -12.69
C PHE A 44 0.90 -1.06 -13.53
N ILE A 45 1.65 -2.12 -13.78
CA ILE A 45 1.17 -3.27 -14.53
C ILE A 45 0.82 -4.37 -13.54
N ILE A 46 -0.40 -4.91 -13.64
CA ILE A 46 -0.85 -6.03 -12.84
C ILE A 46 -0.28 -7.31 -13.45
N ASP A 47 0.81 -7.79 -12.87
CA ASP A 47 1.43 -9.04 -13.28
C ASP A 47 0.98 -10.21 -12.39
N TYR A 48 1.52 -11.38 -12.64
CA TYR A 48 1.22 -12.58 -11.88
C TYR A 48 1.56 -12.45 -10.39
N GLN A 49 2.67 -11.79 -10.07
CA GLN A 49 3.10 -11.61 -8.68
C GLN A 49 2.14 -10.69 -7.91
N ILE A 50 1.72 -9.60 -8.53
CA ILE A 50 0.73 -8.68 -7.94
C ILE A 50 -0.61 -9.38 -7.75
N SER A 51 -1.07 -10.14 -8.75
CA SER A 51 -2.31 -10.90 -8.64
C SER A 51 -2.27 -11.90 -7.49
N ARG A 52 -1.17 -12.61 -7.32
CA ARG A 52 -1.00 -13.53 -6.18
C ARG A 52 -1.03 -12.83 -4.84
N LYS A 53 -0.39 -11.67 -4.73
CA LYS A 53 -0.41 -10.88 -3.50
C LYS A 53 -1.82 -10.38 -3.18
N ILE A 54 -2.58 -9.98 -4.16
CA ILE A 54 -3.99 -9.60 -3.98
C ILE A 54 -4.80 -10.80 -3.44
N GLU A 55 -4.63 -11.98 -4.01
CA GLU A 55 -5.28 -13.20 -3.52
C GLU A 55 -4.92 -13.52 -2.07
N GLU A 56 -3.63 -13.43 -1.72
CA GLU A 56 -3.16 -13.64 -0.35
C GLU A 56 -3.81 -12.66 0.62
N ILE A 57 -3.87 -11.38 0.26
CA ILE A 57 -4.49 -10.33 1.08
C ILE A 57 -5.98 -10.62 1.28
N TYR A 58 -6.70 -10.98 0.23
CA TYR A 58 -8.11 -11.36 0.32
C TYR A 58 -8.33 -12.57 1.23
N TYR A 59 -7.52 -13.59 1.08
CA TYR A 59 -7.60 -14.80 1.89
C TYR A 59 -7.39 -14.50 3.37
N ILE A 60 -6.35 -13.76 3.70
CA ILE A 60 -6.03 -13.37 5.09
C ILE A 60 -7.13 -12.46 5.64
N SER A 61 -7.63 -11.51 4.84
CA SER A 61 -8.70 -10.61 5.23
C SER A 61 -9.98 -11.37 5.60
N ARG A 62 -10.35 -12.37 4.80
CA ARG A 62 -11.52 -13.21 5.10
C ARG A 62 -11.35 -14.04 6.37
N GLN A 63 -10.17 -14.62 6.57
CA GLN A 63 -9.87 -15.34 7.82
C GLN A 63 -9.96 -14.42 9.04
N LEU A 64 -9.44 -13.22 8.92
CA LEU A 64 -9.50 -12.21 9.98
C LEU A 64 -10.96 -11.82 10.30
N ASP A 65 -11.76 -11.57 9.27
CA ASP A 65 -13.18 -11.25 9.43
C ASP A 65 -13.94 -12.37 10.14
N ASP A 66 -13.69 -13.63 9.76
CA ASP A 66 -14.32 -14.78 10.39
C ASP A 66 -13.97 -14.88 11.89
N ILE A 67 -12.71 -14.63 12.25
CA ILE A 67 -12.27 -14.62 13.63
C ILE A 67 -12.91 -13.46 14.41
N LEU A 68 -12.92 -12.26 13.84
CA LEU A 68 -13.46 -11.07 14.50
C LEU A 68 -14.97 -11.15 14.69
N ASN A 69 -15.69 -11.77 13.75
CA ASN A 69 -17.13 -11.96 13.86
C ASN A 69 -17.54 -12.94 14.97
N GLN A 70 -16.62 -13.77 15.44
CA GLN A 70 -16.84 -14.67 16.58
C GLN A 70 -16.62 -13.99 17.93
N LEU A 71 -16.06 -12.79 17.94
CA LEU A 71 -15.79 -12.05 19.18
C LEU A 71 -16.98 -11.20 19.60
N PRO A 72 -17.23 -11.02 20.92
CA PRO A 72 -18.18 -10.03 21.39
C PRO A 72 -17.84 -8.63 20.88
N PRO A 73 -18.84 -7.77 20.57
CA PRO A 73 -18.58 -6.42 20.03
C PRO A 73 -17.64 -5.57 20.89
N ILE A 74 -17.73 -5.72 22.21
CA ILE A 74 -16.86 -4.96 23.13
C ILE A 74 -15.38 -5.37 23.00
N VAL A 75 -15.12 -6.65 22.80
CA VAL A 75 -13.76 -7.17 22.60
C VAL A 75 -13.20 -6.68 21.27
N PHE A 76 -14.01 -6.71 20.22
CA PHE A 76 -13.65 -6.18 18.90
C PHE A 76 -13.27 -4.69 18.99
N LYS A 77 -14.11 -3.89 19.64
CA LYS A 77 -13.86 -2.46 19.84
C LYS A 77 -12.56 -2.19 20.60
N TYR A 78 -12.31 -2.96 21.66
CA TYR A 78 -11.07 -2.87 22.43
C TYR A 78 -9.85 -3.18 21.55
N TYR A 79 -9.92 -4.23 20.74
CA TYR A 79 -8.84 -4.64 19.84
C TYR A 79 -8.53 -3.56 18.81
N ILE A 80 -9.54 -2.99 18.18
CA ILE A 80 -9.37 -1.91 17.18
C ILE A 80 -8.74 -0.67 17.83
N ASN A 81 -9.20 -0.26 19.00
CA ASN A 81 -8.64 0.89 19.70
C ASN A 81 -7.20 0.65 20.13
N LYS A 82 -6.88 -0.55 20.59
CA LYS A 82 -5.50 -0.91 20.95
C LYS A 82 -4.57 -0.82 19.74
N ASN A 83 -4.97 -1.38 18.61
CA ASN A 83 -4.16 -1.33 17.39
C ASN A 83 -3.97 0.09 16.89
N LEU A 84 -5.01 0.92 16.95
CA LEU A 84 -4.92 2.31 16.55
C LEU A 84 -3.92 3.09 17.43
N ILE A 85 -3.95 2.88 18.74
CA ILE A 85 -2.99 3.49 19.67
C ILE A 85 -1.57 3.04 19.34
N ASP A 86 -1.35 1.75 19.12
CA ASP A 86 -0.05 1.20 18.79
C ASP A 86 0.51 1.78 17.49
N GLU A 87 -0.33 1.93 16.47
CA GLU A 87 0.06 2.56 15.19
C GLU A 87 0.44 4.01 15.36
N ILE A 88 -0.34 4.79 16.12
CA ILE A 88 -0.05 6.20 16.38
C ILE A 88 1.29 6.34 17.13
N MET A 89 1.53 5.52 18.13
CA MET A 89 2.78 5.53 18.88
C MET A 89 3.97 5.22 17.98
N LEU A 90 3.88 4.18 17.15
CA LEU A 90 4.93 3.81 16.19
C LEU A 90 5.21 4.93 15.20
N THR A 91 4.18 5.52 14.63
CA THR A 91 4.31 6.61 13.67
C THR A 91 4.97 7.83 14.31
N ASN A 92 4.56 8.18 15.54
CA ASN A 92 5.16 9.28 16.28
C ASN A 92 6.63 9.02 16.59
N ASP A 93 7.01 7.80 16.98
CA ASP A 93 8.40 7.43 17.21
C ASP A 93 9.26 7.57 15.96
N ILE A 94 8.75 7.16 14.80
CA ILE A 94 9.45 7.31 13.52
C ILE A 94 9.67 8.80 13.19
N GLU A 95 8.68 9.65 13.48
CA GLU A 95 8.74 11.09 13.24
C GLU A 95 9.52 11.85 14.32
N GLY A 96 9.99 11.17 15.36
CA GLY A 96 10.71 11.79 16.47
C GLY A 96 9.83 12.51 17.49
N VAL A 97 8.52 12.24 17.46
CA VAL A 97 7.55 12.78 18.41
C VAL A 97 7.21 11.71 19.44
N TYR A 98 7.50 11.95 20.71
CA TYR A 98 7.21 10.99 21.78
C TYR A 98 5.86 11.27 22.40
N SER A 99 4.96 10.29 22.33
CA SER A 99 3.63 10.34 22.94
C SER A 99 3.44 9.15 23.86
N THR A 100 2.77 9.35 24.97
CA THR A 100 2.41 8.24 25.86
C THR A 100 1.09 7.62 25.41
N ARG A 101 0.89 6.33 25.74
CA ARG A 101 -0.36 5.63 25.46
C ARG A 101 -1.55 6.34 26.12
N LYS A 102 -1.37 6.89 27.30
CA LYS A 102 -2.40 7.65 28.02
C LYS A 102 -2.84 8.90 27.27
N GLU A 103 -1.88 9.66 26.75
CA GLU A 103 -2.17 10.89 25.98
C GLU A 103 -2.97 10.58 24.73
N ILE A 104 -2.57 9.56 23.97
CA ILE A 104 -3.26 9.15 22.74
C ILE A 104 -4.67 8.64 23.06
N SER A 105 -4.83 7.85 24.11
CA SER A 105 -6.13 7.30 24.54
C SER A 105 -7.13 8.38 24.92
N GLN A 106 -6.66 9.53 25.40
CA GLN A 106 -7.54 10.65 25.77
C GLN A 106 -8.08 11.42 24.57
N ILE A 107 -7.42 11.32 23.42
CA ILE A 107 -7.80 12.04 22.18
C ILE A 107 -8.80 11.22 21.36
N ILE A 108 -8.74 9.91 21.46
CA ILE A 108 -9.62 9.00 20.70
C ILE A 108 -11.02 8.88 21.41
#